data_58a3ae4d67ea0186cdf2623bd8c1a410
#
_entry.id   58a3ae4d67ea0186cdf2623bd8c1a410
#
_cell.length_a   1.000
_cell.length_b   1.000
_cell.length_c   1.000
_cell.angle_alpha   90.00
_cell.angle_beta   90.00
_cell.angle_gamma   90.00
#
_symmetry.space_group_name_H-M   'P 1'
#
loop_
_entity.id
_entity.type
_entity.pdbx_description
1 polymer ?
#
loop_
_entity_poly.entity_id
_entity_poly.type
_entity_poly.pdbx_seq_one_letter_code
_entity_poly.pdbx_strand_id
1 'polypeptide(L)'
;MTSVLRLLFVLPLVCAAAENGYIGREVCAGCHKQIAATQVQTNMARTWQGVETKELPAEYSEIHAEGPPPAIEYALKRTGQKLQYRVQMPGHPAQELPVETVIGGERHGLSFLLRVPALEGSPLPLARLVEARYFHSAAQNRLAFSLGFPEDKPSTYETAFGRVLTPYLERRCLSCHVQPRSRGTQIETGVSCENCHGPGQPHLVAISKHSRDLGILNPKKLPVAERMRPCSQCHAGSSLVADPLPDDLLISDQVTALKNSECWRESAGGITCTNCHDPHKDASRHVLVARAEKTCLGCHRAPVANHAALCPVNRITGCVGCHMPNQIRGAFAIAEHWIRVHPGQNVKAAAHNPAWRSTIAPKHLYLRMIVLDDRAKASLIRNQLLSGGSFFELARSNSIDQSTAVNGGYLGDLEASKLDPGWSAAALKLQPGEISHVLEANDKYFIVQRMSRNFREDAQALFDKAMELRKQGKQQESINQMLEALKIYPRLLRALTWLGAAYGEGGNPTVSAGILTIATQLYPQDAGAHFNLAIAYGALKKDDELAEYKRTIDIDPDYVPAYLNWGGALYAKGQYEEAIQLYRQGINVNPLNASLHYSLSTALEQQNKMQEANDEMALALKIDPNVGKH
;
A
#
# COMPACT_ATOMS: atom_id res chain seq x y z
N MET A 1 -30.05 -48.71 -32.05
CA MET A 1 -30.76 -47.44 -32.11
C MET A 1 -31.40 -47.19 -30.75
N THR A 2 -30.76 -46.49 -29.86
CA THR A 2 -31.29 -45.89 -28.60
C THR A 2 -30.11 -45.47 -27.74
N SER A 3 -29.56 -44.28 -27.93
CA SER A 3 -28.64 -43.67 -26.96
C SER A 3 -28.23 -42.24 -27.41
N VAL A 4 -29.16 -41.36 -27.68
CA VAL A 4 -28.89 -39.93 -27.90
C VAL A 4 -30.05 -39.07 -27.38
N LEU A 5 -30.47 -39.28 -26.15
CA LEU A 5 -31.50 -38.40 -25.58
C LEU A 5 -31.37 -38.27 -24.04
N ARG A 6 -30.24 -37.79 -23.55
CA ARG A 6 -30.08 -37.46 -22.12
C ARG A 6 -29.21 -36.23 -21.85
N LEU A 7 -29.25 -35.24 -22.72
CA LEU A 7 -28.44 -34.01 -22.50
C LEU A 7 -29.25 -32.69 -22.61
N LEU A 8 -30.53 -32.74 -22.43
CA LEU A 8 -31.37 -31.55 -22.68
C LEU A 8 -32.31 -31.17 -21.53
N PHE A 9 -32.02 -31.56 -20.28
CA PHE A 9 -32.95 -31.25 -19.17
C PHE A 9 -32.28 -30.57 -17.96
N VAL A 10 -31.22 -29.77 -18.12
CA VAL A 10 -30.65 -28.99 -17.01
C VAL A 10 -30.66 -27.47 -17.27
N LEU A 11 -31.40 -26.98 -18.24
CA LEU A 11 -31.29 -25.57 -18.66
C LEU A 11 -32.45 -24.61 -18.42
N PRO A 12 -33.48 -24.85 -17.60
CA PRO A 12 -34.45 -23.77 -17.34
C PRO A 12 -34.27 -23.04 -15.99
N LEU A 13 -33.17 -23.18 -15.27
CA LEU A 13 -33.03 -22.51 -13.96
C LEU A 13 -32.10 -21.27 -13.98
N VAL A 14 -31.70 -20.76 -15.13
CA VAL A 14 -30.65 -19.75 -15.25
C VAL A 14 -31.16 -18.33 -15.56
N CYS A 15 -32.43 -18.08 -15.63
CA CYS A 15 -32.94 -16.75 -16.00
C CYS A 15 -33.61 -15.95 -14.87
N ALA A 16 -32.89 -15.74 -13.75
CA ALA A 16 -33.10 -14.53 -12.97
C ALA A 16 -31.76 -13.73 -13.06
N ALA A 17 -31.79 -12.70 -13.88
CA ALA A 17 -30.64 -11.82 -14.06
C ALA A 17 -30.21 -11.24 -12.72
N ALA A 18 -28.96 -11.45 -12.38
CA ALA A 18 -28.32 -10.77 -11.29
C ALA A 18 -28.09 -9.31 -11.70
N GLU A 19 -28.40 -8.35 -10.85
CA GLU A 19 -28.28 -6.92 -11.15
C GLU A 19 -26.88 -6.50 -11.60
N ASN A 20 -25.83 -7.26 -11.28
CA ASN A 20 -24.43 -6.98 -11.59
C ASN A 20 -23.71 -8.06 -12.41
N GLY A 21 -24.40 -9.09 -12.88
CA GLY A 21 -23.88 -10.12 -13.78
C GLY A 21 -22.99 -11.20 -13.15
N TYR A 22 -22.82 -11.24 -11.82
CA TYR A 22 -22.08 -12.29 -11.11
C TYR A 22 -22.97 -13.53 -10.91
N ILE A 23 -22.42 -14.73 -11.11
CA ILE A 23 -23.17 -16.01 -11.10
C ILE A 23 -22.74 -16.96 -9.99
N GLY A 24 -21.57 -16.75 -9.40
CA GLY A 24 -21.01 -17.54 -8.31
C GLY A 24 -20.18 -18.74 -8.75
N ARG A 25 -19.32 -19.19 -7.85
CA ARG A 25 -18.36 -20.28 -8.03
C ARG A 25 -19.01 -21.60 -8.44
N GLU A 26 -20.16 -21.92 -7.86
CA GLU A 26 -20.86 -23.20 -8.12
C GLU A 26 -21.28 -23.33 -9.59
N VAL A 27 -21.73 -22.25 -10.20
CA VAL A 27 -22.10 -22.24 -11.63
C VAL A 27 -20.86 -22.46 -12.49
N CYS A 28 -19.74 -21.83 -12.16
CA CYS A 28 -18.46 -22.03 -12.84
C CYS A 28 -17.98 -23.49 -12.70
N ALA A 29 -18.12 -24.07 -11.51
CA ALA A 29 -17.73 -25.45 -11.22
C ALA A 29 -18.52 -26.49 -12.04
N GLY A 30 -19.73 -26.16 -12.47
CA GLY A 30 -20.56 -27.04 -13.32
C GLY A 30 -19.84 -27.45 -14.62
N CYS A 31 -19.09 -26.52 -15.22
CA CYS A 31 -18.30 -26.77 -16.44
C CYS A 31 -16.80 -26.94 -16.17
N HIS A 32 -16.22 -26.16 -15.24
CA HIS A 32 -14.79 -26.12 -14.95
C HIS A 32 -14.41 -26.97 -13.72
N LYS A 33 -14.89 -28.21 -13.63
CA LYS A 33 -14.82 -29.10 -12.45
C LYS A 33 -13.42 -29.22 -11.86
N GLN A 34 -12.39 -29.51 -12.68
CA GLN A 34 -11.03 -29.74 -12.19
C GLN A 34 -10.40 -28.45 -11.62
N ILE A 35 -10.57 -27.34 -12.33
CA ILE A 35 -10.05 -26.05 -11.90
C ILE A 35 -10.73 -25.59 -10.62
N ALA A 36 -12.05 -25.71 -10.55
CA ALA A 36 -12.82 -25.34 -9.36
C ALA A 36 -12.43 -26.17 -8.14
N ALA A 37 -12.23 -27.49 -8.31
CA ALA A 37 -11.84 -28.37 -7.22
C ALA A 37 -10.45 -28.02 -6.63
N THR A 38 -9.52 -27.53 -7.44
CA THR A 38 -8.20 -27.11 -6.95
C THR A 38 -8.22 -25.68 -6.43
N GLN A 39 -8.95 -24.77 -7.07
CA GLN A 39 -9.01 -23.35 -6.71
C GLN A 39 -9.63 -23.16 -5.31
N VAL A 40 -10.70 -23.88 -4.98
CA VAL A 40 -11.35 -23.80 -3.66
C VAL A 40 -10.42 -24.21 -2.50
N GLN A 41 -9.38 -24.96 -2.79
CA GLN A 41 -8.36 -25.38 -1.83
C GLN A 41 -7.21 -24.38 -1.68
N THR A 42 -7.17 -23.31 -2.51
CA THR A 42 -6.10 -22.33 -2.44
C THR A 42 -6.20 -21.44 -1.21
N ASN A 43 -5.06 -20.96 -0.73
CA ASN A 43 -5.05 -19.96 0.36
C ASN A 43 -5.88 -18.72 0.00
N MET A 44 -5.88 -18.28 -1.28
CA MET A 44 -6.70 -17.17 -1.74
C MET A 44 -8.20 -17.44 -1.57
N ALA A 45 -8.68 -18.64 -1.92
CA ALA A 45 -10.08 -18.99 -1.75
C ALA A 45 -10.51 -19.09 -0.27
N ARG A 46 -9.55 -19.34 0.62
CA ARG A 46 -9.75 -19.51 2.06
C ARG A 46 -9.38 -18.29 2.89
N THR A 47 -9.17 -17.14 2.26
CA THR A 47 -8.74 -15.91 2.94
C THR A 47 -9.79 -15.30 3.87
N TRP A 48 -11.03 -15.76 3.82
CA TRP A 48 -12.12 -15.34 4.69
C TRP A 48 -12.94 -16.55 5.09
N GLN A 49 -12.92 -16.91 6.36
CA GLN A 49 -13.57 -18.12 6.87
C GLN A 49 -14.43 -17.79 8.09
N GLY A 50 -15.65 -18.35 8.14
CA GLY A 50 -16.43 -18.35 9.36
C GLY A 50 -15.80 -19.27 10.43
N VAL A 51 -15.98 -18.92 11.68
CA VAL A 51 -15.42 -19.69 12.82
C VAL A 51 -16.01 -21.12 12.93
N GLU A 52 -17.19 -21.32 12.32
CA GLU A 52 -17.90 -22.59 12.32
C GLU A 52 -17.32 -23.61 11.34
N THR A 53 -16.38 -23.19 10.47
CA THR A 53 -15.75 -24.14 9.56
C THR A 53 -14.85 -25.11 10.32
N LYS A 54 -15.02 -26.40 10.06
CA LYS A 54 -14.31 -27.53 10.70
C LYS A 54 -12.77 -27.48 10.50
N GLU A 55 -12.26 -26.47 9.79
CA GLU A 55 -10.90 -26.39 9.27
C GLU A 55 -9.93 -25.58 10.15
N LEU A 56 -10.39 -24.94 11.24
CA LEU A 56 -9.46 -24.37 12.21
C LEU A 56 -8.77 -25.51 12.96
N PRO A 57 -7.43 -25.58 12.94
CA PRO A 57 -6.69 -26.67 13.58
C PRO A 57 -7.12 -26.88 15.04
N ALA A 58 -7.17 -28.15 15.48
CA ALA A 58 -7.49 -28.48 16.88
C ALA A 58 -6.51 -27.87 17.88
N GLU A 59 -5.36 -27.44 17.39
CA GLU A 59 -4.28 -26.77 18.12
C GLU A 59 -4.67 -25.41 18.70
N TYR A 60 -5.78 -24.82 18.28
CA TYR A 60 -6.34 -23.57 18.88
C TYR A 60 -7.11 -23.82 20.18
N SER A 61 -6.78 -24.85 20.95
CA SER A 61 -7.44 -25.08 22.24
C SER A 61 -7.18 -23.95 23.22
N GLU A 62 -5.96 -23.45 23.29
CA GLU A 62 -5.59 -22.25 24.05
C GLU A 62 -4.21 -21.73 23.60
N ILE A 63 -4.14 -20.47 23.13
CA ILE A 63 -2.89 -19.82 22.69
C ILE A 63 -2.79 -18.49 23.41
N HIS A 64 -1.62 -18.21 23.99
CA HIS A 64 -1.38 -17.03 24.79
C HIS A 64 -0.35 -16.09 24.16
N ALA A 65 -0.45 -14.81 24.47
CA ALA A 65 0.60 -13.80 24.26
C ALA A 65 0.59 -12.80 25.40
N GLU A 66 1.76 -12.29 25.75
CA GLU A 66 1.92 -11.18 26.67
C GLU A 66 2.15 -9.90 25.88
N GLY A 67 1.42 -8.85 26.21
CA GLY A 67 1.62 -7.51 25.68
C GLY A 67 2.79 -6.80 26.38
N PRO A 68 3.16 -5.59 25.93
CA PRO A 68 4.17 -4.78 26.59
C PRO A 68 3.75 -4.41 28.04
N PRO A 69 4.72 -4.18 28.94
CA PRO A 69 4.41 -3.79 30.34
C PRO A 69 3.57 -2.49 30.43
N PRO A 70 2.56 -2.39 31.36
CA PRO A 70 2.13 -3.46 32.26
C PRO A 70 1.55 -4.62 31.46
N ALA A 71 1.88 -5.85 31.86
CA ALA A 71 1.57 -7.05 31.09
C ALA A 71 0.06 -7.20 30.87
N ILE A 72 -0.39 -6.99 29.63
CA ILE A 72 -1.74 -7.31 29.18
C ILE A 72 -1.67 -8.72 28.61
N GLU A 73 -2.48 -9.61 29.13
CA GLU A 73 -2.52 -11.00 28.68
C GLU A 73 -3.56 -11.15 27.56
N TYR A 74 -3.17 -11.83 26.49
CA TYR A 74 -4.02 -12.16 25.37
C TYR A 74 -4.13 -13.67 25.22
N ALA A 75 -5.32 -14.17 25.03
CA ALA A 75 -5.54 -15.58 24.75
C ALA A 75 -6.61 -15.79 23.68
N LEU A 76 -6.39 -16.80 22.86
CA LEU A 76 -7.37 -17.32 21.94
C LEU A 76 -7.81 -18.68 22.46
N LYS A 77 -9.10 -18.86 22.77
CA LYS A 77 -9.65 -20.07 23.37
C LYS A 77 -10.78 -20.63 22.52
N ARG A 78 -10.73 -21.93 22.30
CA ARG A 78 -11.80 -22.66 21.61
C ARG A 78 -12.66 -23.43 22.61
N THR A 79 -13.97 -23.22 22.54
CA THR A 79 -14.94 -23.97 23.32
C THR A 79 -16.00 -24.52 22.35
N GLY A 80 -15.88 -25.80 21.99
CA GLY A 80 -16.71 -26.43 20.98
C GLY A 80 -16.48 -25.82 19.59
N GLN A 81 -17.52 -25.28 18.99
CA GLN A 81 -17.46 -24.59 17.68
C GLN A 81 -17.18 -23.08 17.80
N LYS A 82 -17.13 -22.55 19.02
CA LYS A 82 -16.93 -21.11 19.24
C LYS A 82 -15.46 -20.83 19.53
N LEU A 83 -14.94 -19.77 18.93
CA LEU A 83 -13.62 -19.22 19.19
C LEU A 83 -13.80 -17.91 19.93
N GLN A 84 -13.09 -17.74 21.05
CA GLN A 84 -13.16 -16.53 21.87
C GLN A 84 -11.78 -15.90 21.97
N TYR A 85 -11.74 -14.60 21.83
CA TYR A 85 -10.55 -13.79 22.02
C TYR A 85 -10.65 -13.13 23.39
N ARG A 86 -9.70 -13.45 24.28
CA ARG A 86 -9.65 -12.98 25.65
C ARG A 86 -8.57 -11.95 25.82
N VAL A 87 -8.88 -10.90 26.55
CA VAL A 87 -7.92 -9.87 26.99
C VAL A 87 -8.05 -9.71 28.49
N GLN A 88 -6.92 -9.67 29.19
CA GLN A 88 -6.86 -9.36 30.61
C GLN A 88 -5.92 -8.20 30.87
N MET A 89 -6.46 -7.10 31.33
CA MET A 89 -5.69 -5.93 31.75
C MET A 89 -5.28 -6.04 33.22
N PRO A 90 -4.11 -5.49 33.61
CA PRO A 90 -3.64 -5.51 34.99
C PRO A 90 -4.66 -4.92 35.96
N GLY A 91 -5.00 -5.68 37.02
CA GLY A 91 -5.94 -5.24 38.07
C GLY A 91 -7.43 -5.29 37.68
N HIS A 92 -7.77 -5.79 36.48
CA HIS A 92 -9.14 -5.88 35.99
C HIS A 92 -9.51 -7.34 35.66
N PRO A 93 -10.79 -7.74 35.76
CA PRO A 93 -11.23 -9.08 35.35
C PRO A 93 -11.06 -9.23 33.82
N ALA A 94 -10.73 -10.45 33.39
CA ALA A 94 -10.61 -10.73 31.95
C ALA A 94 -11.93 -10.50 31.22
N GLN A 95 -11.84 -9.98 29.97
CA GLN A 95 -12.96 -9.87 29.06
C GLN A 95 -12.76 -10.78 27.85
N GLU A 96 -13.84 -11.35 27.36
CA GLU A 96 -13.83 -12.26 26.21
C GLU A 96 -14.83 -11.78 25.16
N LEU A 97 -14.40 -11.77 23.91
CA LEU A 97 -15.25 -11.47 22.76
C LEU A 97 -15.28 -12.65 21.78
N PRO A 98 -16.44 -12.95 21.19
CA PRO A 98 -16.51 -13.97 20.17
C PRO A 98 -15.73 -13.52 18.94
N VAL A 99 -14.94 -14.43 18.38
CA VAL A 99 -14.38 -14.28 17.05
C VAL A 99 -15.49 -14.56 16.04
N GLU A 100 -15.81 -13.59 15.19
CA GLU A 100 -16.84 -13.73 14.19
C GLU A 100 -16.29 -14.30 12.88
N THR A 101 -15.11 -13.86 12.52
CA THR A 101 -14.49 -14.21 11.25
C THR A 101 -12.97 -14.28 11.40
N VAL A 102 -12.38 -15.15 10.62
CA VAL A 102 -10.93 -15.32 10.52
C VAL A 102 -10.49 -14.90 9.11
N ILE A 103 -9.49 -14.02 9.05
CA ILE A 103 -8.90 -13.55 7.80
C ILE A 103 -7.47 -14.08 7.70
N GLY A 104 -7.08 -14.53 6.51
CA GLY A 104 -5.72 -15.00 6.25
C GLY A 104 -5.67 -16.44 5.79
N GLY A 105 -4.51 -17.06 5.91
CA GLY A 105 -4.29 -18.43 5.47
C GLY A 105 -3.33 -19.19 6.39
N GLU A 106 -3.44 -20.49 6.39
CA GLU A 106 -2.67 -21.39 7.24
C GLU A 106 -1.14 -21.22 7.15
N ARG A 107 -0.64 -20.68 6.02
CA ARG A 107 0.81 -20.51 5.79
C ARG A 107 1.38 -19.23 6.40
N HIS A 108 0.59 -18.17 6.46
CA HIS A 108 1.08 -16.85 6.85
C HIS A 108 0.58 -16.42 8.22
N GLY A 109 -0.56 -16.97 8.63
CA GLY A 109 -1.21 -16.67 9.88
C GLY A 109 -2.65 -16.20 9.69
N LEU A 110 -3.36 -16.07 10.80
CA LEU A 110 -4.78 -15.78 10.84
C LEU A 110 -5.03 -14.55 11.71
N SER A 111 -5.60 -13.51 11.13
CA SER A 111 -6.14 -12.36 11.84
C SER A 111 -7.59 -12.63 12.23
N PHE A 112 -8.02 -12.10 13.37
CA PHE A 112 -9.33 -12.34 13.94
C PHE A 112 -10.18 -11.08 13.87
N LEU A 113 -11.40 -11.19 13.38
CA LEU A 113 -12.41 -10.15 13.50
C LEU A 113 -13.34 -10.49 14.66
N LEU A 114 -13.42 -9.56 15.59
CA LEU A 114 -14.23 -9.66 16.81
C LEU A 114 -15.46 -8.78 16.66
N ARG A 115 -16.57 -9.19 17.24
CA ARG A 115 -17.74 -8.32 17.36
C ARG A 115 -17.78 -7.70 18.75
N VAL A 116 -17.55 -6.41 18.81
CA VAL A 116 -17.69 -5.62 20.04
C VAL A 116 -19.14 -5.13 20.11
N PRO A 117 -19.86 -5.38 21.22
CA PRO A 117 -21.20 -4.85 21.42
C PRO A 117 -21.17 -3.31 21.44
N ALA A 118 -22.29 -2.70 21.10
CA ALA A 118 -22.42 -1.25 21.20
C ALA A 118 -22.11 -0.80 22.64
N LEU A 119 -21.37 0.30 22.78
CA LEU A 119 -21.17 0.92 24.10
C LEU A 119 -22.54 1.39 24.63
N GLU A 120 -22.84 1.07 25.91
CA GLU A 120 -24.02 1.62 26.58
C GLU A 120 -23.96 3.16 26.57
N GLY A 121 -25.03 3.80 26.08
CA GLY A 121 -25.08 5.26 25.91
C GLY A 121 -24.43 5.79 24.62
N SER A 122 -23.93 4.91 23.71
CA SER A 122 -23.49 5.35 22.39
C SER A 122 -24.69 5.72 21.52
N PRO A 123 -24.65 6.86 20.80
CA PRO A 123 -25.68 7.18 19.81
C PRO A 123 -25.66 6.23 18.61
N LEU A 124 -24.70 5.33 18.53
CA LEU A 124 -24.54 4.34 17.48
C LEU A 124 -24.93 2.96 18.00
N PRO A 125 -26.13 2.45 17.66
CA PRO A 125 -26.68 1.22 18.21
C PRO A 125 -26.11 -0.06 17.61
N LEU A 126 -25.02 0.02 16.81
CA LEU A 126 -24.53 -1.12 16.04
C LEU A 126 -23.29 -1.74 16.67
N ALA A 127 -23.34 -3.05 16.93
CA ALA A 127 -22.18 -3.88 17.17
C ALA A 127 -21.19 -3.71 16.01
N ARG A 128 -19.91 -3.51 16.33
CA ARG A 128 -18.85 -3.22 15.32
C ARG A 128 -17.87 -4.35 15.24
N LEU A 129 -17.28 -4.50 14.04
CA LEU A 129 -16.16 -5.38 13.84
C LEU A 129 -14.87 -4.70 14.29
N VAL A 130 -14.05 -5.45 15.02
CA VAL A 130 -12.74 -5.05 15.50
C VAL A 130 -11.72 -6.04 14.96
N GLU A 131 -10.68 -5.57 14.30
CA GLU A 131 -9.52 -6.40 13.97
C GLU A 131 -8.68 -6.59 15.23
N ALA A 132 -8.45 -7.84 15.62
CA ALA A 132 -7.75 -8.17 16.84
C ALA A 132 -6.30 -7.66 16.84
N ARG A 133 -5.83 -7.17 17.98
CA ARG A 133 -4.47 -6.62 18.14
C ARG A 133 -3.38 -7.67 17.93
N TYR A 134 -3.66 -8.94 18.23
CA TYR A 134 -2.76 -10.06 18.00
C TYR A 134 -3.40 -11.04 17.01
N PHE A 135 -2.59 -11.54 16.09
CA PHE A 135 -2.95 -12.57 15.14
C PHE A 135 -2.23 -13.89 15.46
N HIS A 136 -2.73 -15.00 14.94
CA HIS A 136 -2.02 -16.27 15.04
C HIS A 136 -0.96 -16.38 13.94
N SER A 137 0.32 -16.46 14.33
CA SER A 137 1.43 -16.71 13.40
C SER A 137 1.59 -18.20 13.16
N ALA A 138 1.35 -18.64 11.93
CA ALA A 138 1.58 -20.03 11.54
C ALA A 138 3.06 -20.45 11.65
N ALA A 139 3.99 -19.51 11.41
CA ALA A 139 5.42 -19.78 11.47
C ALA A 139 5.93 -20.00 12.90
N GLN A 140 5.29 -19.39 13.89
CA GLN A 140 5.70 -19.42 15.29
C GLN A 140 4.74 -20.23 16.19
N ASN A 141 3.60 -20.64 15.64
CA ASN A 141 2.49 -21.30 16.35
C ASN A 141 2.12 -20.60 17.66
N ARG A 142 2.00 -19.26 17.61
CA ARG A 142 1.65 -18.41 18.76
C ARG A 142 0.92 -17.15 18.30
N LEU A 143 0.29 -16.45 19.26
CA LEU A 143 -0.18 -15.11 19.01
C LEU A 143 1.02 -14.15 18.86
N ALA A 144 0.97 -13.34 17.82
CA ALA A 144 1.97 -12.33 17.52
C ALA A 144 1.30 -11.00 17.25
N PHE A 145 2.00 -9.90 17.50
CA PHE A 145 1.48 -8.56 17.33
C PHE A 145 1.13 -8.30 15.85
N SER A 146 -0.07 -7.78 15.60
CA SER A 146 -0.55 -7.50 14.24
C SER A 146 0.17 -6.29 13.65
N LEU A 147 0.53 -6.38 12.37
CA LEU A 147 1.20 -5.29 11.67
C LEU A 147 0.27 -4.07 11.51
N GLY A 148 0.86 -2.88 11.61
CA GLY A 148 0.13 -1.62 11.43
C GLY A 148 -0.67 -1.17 12.64
N PHE A 149 -0.55 -1.86 13.78
CA PHE A 149 -1.03 -1.35 15.04
C PHE A 149 0.02 -0.43 15.68
N PRO A 150 -0.40 0.67 16.34
CA PRO A 150 0.52 1.48 17.11
C PRO A 150 1.11 0.66 18.28
N GLU A 151 2.39 0.88 18.56
CA GLU A 151 3.10 0.24 19.67
C GLU A 151 2.73 0.82 21.05
N ASP A 152 1.81 1.78 21.09
CA ASP A 152 1.28 2.40 22.30
C ASP A 152 0.54 1.39 23.19
N LYS A 153 0.53 1.69 24.47
CA LYS A 153 -0.14 0.84 25.47
C LYS A 153 -1.64 1.11 25.43
N PRO A 154 -2.46 0.07 25.26
CA PRO A 154 -3.90 0.24 25.39
C PRO A 154 -4.27 0.71 26.80
N SER A 155 -5.12 1.72 26.90
CA SER A 155 -5.63 2.26 28.17
C SER A 155 -7.00 1.70 28.55
N THR A 156 -7.72 1.13 27.58
CA THR A 156 -9.07 0.56 27.74
C THR A 156 -9.17 -0.82 27.11
N TYR A 157 -10.18 -1.60 27.47
CA TYR A 157 -10.43 -2.91 26.85
C TYR A 157 -10.71 -2.79 25.36
N GLU A 158 -11.41 -1.74 24.92
CA GLU A 158 -11.72 -1.52 23.51
C GLU A 158 -10.44 -1.37 22.68
N THR A 159 -9.49 -0.59 23.17
CA THR A 159 -8.18 -0.41 22.50
C THR A 159 -7.27 -1.63 22.66
N ALA A 160 -7.43 -2.39 23.75
CA ALA A 160 -6.70 -3.63 23.97
C ALA A 160 -7.18 -4.76 23.05
N PHE A 161 -8.49 -4.86 22.79
CA PHE A 161 -9.00 -5.84 21.84
C PHE A 161 -8.45 -5.61 20.44
N GLY A 162 -8.38 -4.36 19.99
CA GLY A 162 -7.83 -4.10 18.68
C GLY A 162 -8.29 -2.79 18.03
N ARG A 163 -8.34 -2.79 16.69
CA ARG A 163 -8.71 -1.66 15.86
C ARG A 163 -10.15 -1.82 15.36
N VAL A 164 -10.99 -0.84 15.64
CA VAL A 164 -12.34 -0.79 15.07
C VAL A 164 -12.23 -0.68 13.56
N LEU A 165 -12.90 -1.58 12.84
CA LEU A 165 -13.04 -1.46 11.40
C LEU A 165 -14.10 -0.41 11.08
N THR A 166 -13.65 0.68 10.50
CA THR A 166 -14.53 1.70 9.96
C THR A 166 -15.30 1.14 8.75
N PRO A 167 -16.43 1.72 8.36
CA PRO A 167 -17.16 1.29 7.15
C PRO A 167 -16.30 1.30 5.88
N TYR A 168 -15.28 2.15 5.82
CA TYR A 168 -14.34 2.19 4.71
C TYR A 168 -13.36 1.02 4.77
N LEU A 169 -12.70 0.78 5.92
CA LEU A 169 -11.79 -0.36 6.11
C LEU A 169 -12.53 -1.69 5.93
N GLU A 170 -13.76 -1.79 6.44
CA GLU A 170 -14.59 -2.96 6.23
C GLU A 170 -14.85 -3.20 4.73
N ARG A 171 -15.28 -2.18 3.98
CA ARG A 171 -15.45 -2.29 2.52
C ARG A 171 -14.14 -2.65 1.81
N ARG A 172 -13.01 -2.10 2.26
CA ARG A 172 -11.69 -2.40 1.71
C ARG A 172 -11.29 -3.85 1.95
N CYS A 173 -11.49 -4.38 3.15
CA CYS A 173 -11.28 -5.80 3.43
C CYS A 173 -12.19 -6.68 2.57
N LEU A 174 -13.48 -6.33 2.50
CA LEU A 174 -14.48 -7.06 1.72
C LEU A 174 -14.18 -7.06 0.23
N SER A 175 -13.62 -5.98 -0.33
CA SER A 175 -13.31 -5.88 -1.77
C SER A 175 -12.31 -6.93 -2.25
N CYS A 176 -11.41 -7.39 -1.36
CA CYS A 176 -10.41 -8.42 -1.66
C CYS A 176 -10.84 -9.81 -1.19
N HIS A 177 -11.55 -9.88 -0.05
CA HIS A 177 -11.82 -11.13 0.64
C HIS A 177 -13.24 -11.68 0.43
N VAL A 178 -14.11 -10.92 -0.23
CA VAL A 178 -15.52 -11.28 -0.46
C VAL A 178 -15.93 -10.89 -1.87
N GLN A 179 -16.68 -11.75 -2.54
CA GLN A 179 -17.21 -11.42 -3.85
C GLN A 179 -18.50 -10.59 -3.74
N PRO A 180 -18.63 -9.47 -4.47
CA PRO A 180 -19.90 -8.77 -4.61
C PRO A 180 -20.93 -9.68 -5.26
N ARG A 181 -22.20 -9.65 -4.77
CA ARG A 181 -23.15 -10.68 -5.16
C ARG A 181 -24.24 -10.31 -6.07
N SER A 182 -24.71 -11.41 -6.67
CA SER A 182 -25.81 -11.38 -7.62
C SER A 182 -27.09 -12.08 -7.16
N ARG A 183 -27.06 -12.94 -6.17
CA ARG A 183 -28.24 -13.71 -5.74
C ARG A 183 -28.39 -13.78 -4.24
N GLY A 184 -29.42 -13.08 -3.73
CA GLY A 184 -29.88 -13.22 -2.36
C GLY A 184 -28.90 -12.77 -1.29
N THR A 185 -29.16 -13.13 -0.05
CA THR A 185 -28.44 -12.67 1.16
C THR A 185 -27.11 -13.39 1.45
N GLN A 186 -26.73 -14.39 0.65
CA GLN A 186 -25.48 -15.14 0.94
C GLN A 186 -24.28 -14.52 0.27
N ILE A 187 -23.24 -14.16 0.96
CA ILE A 187 -21.97 -13.61 0.50
C ILE A 187 -21.03 -14.77 0.16
N GLU A 188 -20.46 -14.79 -1.02
CA GLU A 188 -19.41 -15.74 -1.35
C GLU A 188 -18.09 -15.24 -0.74
N THR A 189 -17.56 -15.98 0.23
CA THR A 189 -16.36 -15.61 0.98
C THR A 189 -15.09 -16.17 0.35
N GLY A 190 -13.98 -15.47 0.53
CA GLY A 190 -12.71 -15.77 -0.11
C GLY A 190 -12.66 -15.34 -1.58
N VAL A 191 -11.48 -15.42 -2.19
CA VAL A 191 -11.28 -15.09 -3.61
C VAL A 191 -11.89 -16.17 -4.48
N SER A 192 -12.85 -15.81 -5.34
CA SER A 192 -13.52 -16.72 -6.26
C SER A 192 -13.07 -16.52 -7.71
N CYS A 193 -13.62 -17.33 -8.61
CA CYS A 193 -13.32 -17.26 -10.05
C CYS A 193 -13.54 -15.84 -10.61
N GLU A 194 -14.65 -15.23 -10.26
CA GLU A 194 -15.09 -13.96 -10.82
C GLU A 194 -14.32 -12.74 -10.30
N ASN A 195 -13.60 -12.87 -9.17
CA ASN A 195 -12.67 -11.82 -8.72
C ASN A 195 -11.55 -11.56 -9.74
N CYS A 196 -11.13 -12.62 -10.46
CA CYS A 196 -10.07 -12.53 -11.47
C CYS A 196 -10.59 -12.49 -12.90
N HIS A 197 -11.70 -13.18 -13.17
CA HIS A 197 -12.26 -13.36 -14.50
C HIS A 197 -13.41 -12.39 -14.84
N GLY A 198 -13.89 -11.64 -13.87
CA GLY A 198 -15.05 -10.76 -14.00
C GLY A 198 -16.40 -11.53 -14.00
N PRO A 199 -17.52 -10.81 -14.14
CA PRO A 199 -18.85 -11.40 -14.08
C PRO A 199 -19.08 -12.53 -15.08
N GLY A 200 -19.61 -13.67 -14.64
CA GLY A 200 -19.77 -14.87 -15.46
C GLY A 200 -21.03 -14.87 -16.35
N GLN A 201 -22.02 -14.01 -16.09
CA GLN A 201 -23.26 -13.98 -16.88
C GLN A 201 -23.01 -13.70 -18.38
N PRO A 202 -22.15 -12.74 -18.80
CA PRO A 202 -21.80 -12.55 -20.20
C PRO A 202 -21.21 -13.80 -20.84
N HIS A 203 -20.44 -14.59 -20.07
CA HIS A 203 -19.87 -15.85 -20.53
C HIS A 203 -20.93 -16.91 -20.84
N LEU A 204 -21.91 -17.08 -19.97
CA LEU A 204 -23.03 -18.01 -20.21
C LEU A 204 -23.82 -17.60 -21.45
N VAL A 205 -24.08 -16.30 -21.63
CA VAL A 205 -24.76 -15.77 -22.83
C VAL A 205 -23.91 -16.01 -24.08
N ALA A 206 -22.61 -15.78 -24.02
CA ALA A 206 -21.70 -16.01 -25.15
C ALA A 206 -21.68 -17.49 -25.57
N ILE A 207 -21.63 -18.41 -24.59
CA ILE A 207 -21.70 -19.87 -24.86
C ILE A 207 -23.02 -20.23 -25.51
N SER A 208 -24.15 -19.78 -24.98
CA SER A 208 -25.48 -20.09 -25.54
C SER A 208 -25.68 -19.59 -26.98
N LYS A 209 -25.01 -18.48 -27.33
CA LYS A 209 -25.01 -17.89 -28.68
C LYS A 209 -23.90 -18.40 -29.60
N HIS A 210 -23.05 -19.33 -29.14
CA HIS A 210 -21.87 -19.83 -29.85
C HIS A 210 -20.95 -18.68 -30.32
N SER A 211 -20.81 -17.64 -29.49
CA SER A 211 -19.99 -16.45 -29.80
C SER A 211 -18.50 -16.80 -29.81
N ARG A 212 -17.73 -16.15 -30.72
CA ARG A 212 -16.26 -16.20 -30.70
C ARG A 212 -15.65 -15.45 -29.52
N ASP A 213 -16.28 -14.35 -29.13
CA ASP A 213 -15.97 -13.66 -27.88
C ASP A 213 -16.71 -14.37 -26.76
N LEU A 214 -15.96 -14.95 -25.84
CA LEU A 214 -16.48 -15.72 -24.72
C LEU A 214 -17.08 -14.87 -23.61
N GLY A 215 -17.05 -13.53 -23.71
CA GLY A 215 -17.65 -12.61 -22.74
C GLY A 215 -17.09 -12.74 -21.32
N ILE A 216 -15.84 -13.22 -21.19
CA ILE A 216 -15.16 -13.37 -19.89
C ILE A 216 -13.69 -13.02 -20.02
N LEU A 217 -13.14 -12.37 -19.00
CA LEU A 217 -11.74 -11.99 -18.97
C LEU A 217 -10.83 -13.24 -18.88
N ASN A 218 -9.91 -13.38 -19.82
CA ASN A 218 -8.81 -14.33 -19.71
C ASN A 218 -7.49 -13.56 -19.54
N PRO A 219 -6.89 -13.54 -18.34
CA PRO A 219 -5.67 -12.78 -18.09
C PRO A 219 -4.51 -13.09 -19.03
N LYS A 220 -4.40 -14.32 -19.54
CA LYS A 220 -3.36 -14.71 -20.51
C LYS A 220 -3.55 -14.04 -21.87
N LYS A 221 -4.76 -13.65 -22.24
CA LYS A 221 -5.08 -12.97 -23.51
C LYS A 221 -4.91 -11.45 -23.43
N LEU A 222 -4.74 -10.89 -22.23
CA LEU A 222 -4.47 -9.47 -22.06
C LEU A 222 -3.11 -9.08 -22.67
N PRO A 223 -2.97 -7.82 -23.10
CA PRO A 223 -1.66 -7.24 -23.37
C PRO A 223 -0.72 -7.47 -22.20
N VAL A 224 0.57 -7.69 -22.47
CA VAL A 224 1.56 -8.06 -21.42
C VAL A 224 1.52 -7.10 -20.22
N ALA A 225 1.43 -5.80 -20.47
CA ALA A 225 1.36 -4.76 -19.43
C ALA A 225 0.12 -4.87 -18.52
N GLU A 226 -0.96 -5.49 -19.00
CA GLU A 226 -2.24 -5.62 -18.28
C GLU A 226 -2.42 -6.98 -17.60
N ARG A 227 -1.56 -7.95 -17.88
CA ARG A 227 -1.71 -9.33 -17.34
C ARG A 227 -1.73 -9.42 -15.82
N MET A 228 -1.11 -8.46 -15.15
CA MET A 228 -1.12 -8.38 -13.68
C MET A 228 -2.33 -7.63 -13.11
N ARG A 229 -3.16 -7.00 -13.95
CA ARG A 229 -4.32 -6.21 -13.52
C ARG A 229 -5.27 -6.96 -12.57
N PRO A 230 -5.65 -8.23 -12.82
CA PRO A 230 -6.49 -8.99 -11.88
C PRO A 230 -5.84 -9.17 -10.51
N CYS A 231 -4.52 -9.37 -10.46
CA CYS A 231 -3.78 -9.52 -9.21
C CYS A 231 -3.66 -8.18 -8.47
N SER A 232 -3.50 -7.08 -9.20
CA SER A 232 -3.30 -5.75 -8.62
C SER A 232 -4.52 -5.21 -7.88
N GLN A 233 -5.71 -5.77 -8.09
CA GLN A 233 -6.90 -5.40 -7.33
C GLN A 233 -6.77 -5.67 -5.82
N CYS A 234 -5.98 -6.69 -5.46
CA CYS A 234 -5.74 -7.08 -4.07
C CYS A 234 -4.27 -6.98 -3.66
N HIS A 235 -3.34 -7.19 -4.59
CA HIS A 235 -1.89 -7.26 -4.37
C HIS A 235 -1.12 -6.02 -4.85
N ALA A 236 -1.82 -4.98 -5.28
CA ALA A 236 -1.26 -3.64 -5.34
C ALA A 236 -1.79 -2.93 -4.10
N GLY A 237 -0.93 -2.52 -3.21
CA GLY A 237 -1.28 -1.60 -2.13
C GLY A 237 -2.02 -0.41 -2.74
N SER A 238 -2.65 0.41 -1.95
CA SER A 238 -3.40 1.55 -2.51
C SER A 238 -2.56 2.18 -3.62
N SER A 239 -3.10 2.20 -4.85
CA SER A 239 -2.50 2.82 -6.04
C SER A 239 -2.17 4.31 -5.83
N LEU A 240 -2.30 4.77 -4.62
CA LEU A 240 -2.21 6.12 -4.11
C LEU A 240 -0.86 6.40 -3.42
N VAL A 241 -0.05 5.37 -3.15
CA VAL A 241 1.23 5.59 -2.48
C VAL A 241 2.33 5.73 -3.51
N ALA A 242 3.04 6.83 -3.35
CA ALA A 242 4.16 7.19 -4.19
C ALA A 242 5.26 6.13 -4.22
N ASP A 243 5.93 6.10 -5.32
CA ASP A 243 7.15 5.35 -5.54
C ASP A 243 8.37 6.06 -4.86
N PRO A 244 9.24 5.38 -4.09
CA PRO A 244 9.10 3.99 -3.66
C PRO A 244 8.17 3.82 -2.46
N LEU A 245 7.42 2.71 -2.46
CA LEU A 245 6.69 2.31 -1.27
C LEU A 245 7.64 2.02 -0.10
N PRO A 246 7.26 2.39 1.12
CA PRO A 246 7.95 1.92 2.30
C PRO A 246 8.05 0.39 2.31
N ASP A 247 9.16 -0.15 2.81
CA ASP A 247 9.37 -1.59 2.90
C ASP A 247 8.25 -2.33 3.66
N ASP A 248 7.64 -1.69 4.64
CA ASP A 248 6.52 -2.20 5.42
C ASP A 248 5.20 -2.29 4.62
N LEU A 249 5.01 -1.40 3.64
CA LEU A 249 3.85 -1.44 2.72
C LEU A 249 4.08 -2.35 1.51
N LEU A 250 5.33 -2.64 1.14
CA LEU A 250 5.67 -3.60 0.08
C LEU A 250 5.23 -5.03 0.39
N ILE A 251 4.95 -5.37 1.66
CA ILE A 251 4.48 -6.69 2.08
C ILE A 251 3.15 -7.06 1.40
N SER A 252 2.26 -6.10 1.22
CA SER A 252 0.96 -6.29 0.56
C SER A 252 0.95 -5.84 -0.90
N ASP A 253 2.03 -5.24 -1.39
CA ASP A 253 2.14 -4.67 -2.74
C ASP A 253 3.16 -5.41 -3.62
N GLN A 254 2.95 -6.71 -3.76
CA GLN A 254 3.82 -7.56 -4.59
C GLN A 254 3.84 -7.10 -6.04
N VAL A 255 2.78 -6.50 -6.55
CA VAL A 255 2.68 -6.04 -7.94
C VAL A 255 3.58 -4.83 -8.17
N THR A 256 3.56 -3.84 -7.28
CA THR A 256 4.43 -2.67 -7.38
C THR A 256 5.89 -3.07 -7.17
N ALA A 257 6.17 -3.93 -6.20
CA ALA A 257 7.51 -4.46 -5.97
C ALA A 257 8.06 -5.17 -7.22
N LEU A 258 7.27 -6.03 -7.87
CA LEU A 258 7.68 -6.69 -9.11
C LEU A 258 7.89 -5.69 -10.25
N LYS A 259 7.01 -4.69 -10.41
CA LYS A 259 7.16 -3.64 -11.44
C LYS A 259 8.41 -2.79 -11.24
N ASN A 260 8.87 -2.61 -10.00
CA ASN A 260 10.11 -1.92 -9.69
C ASN A 260 11.37 -2.75 -10.04
N SER A 261 11.23 -4.04 -10.30
CA SER A 261 12.35 -4.89 -10.69
C SER A 261 12.86 -4.55 -12.09
N GLU A 262 14.17 -4.51 -12.28
CA GLU A 262 14.77 -4.33 -13.61
C GLU A 262 14.32 -5.43 -14.57
N CYS A 263 14.18 -6.67 -14.08
CA CYS A 263 13.69 -7.80 -14.88
C CYS A 263 12.33 -7.50 -15.52
N TRP A 264 11.40 -6.90 -14.79
CA TRP A 264 10.08 -6.54 -15.33
C TRP A 264 10.19 -5.42 -16.36
N ARG A 265 10.96 -4.38 -16.06
CA ARG A 265 11.13 -3.21 -16.93
C ARG A 265 11.85 -3.58 -18.23
N GLU A 266 12.98 -4.29 -18.14
CA GLU A 266 13.79 -4.69 -19.30
C GLU A 266 13.11 -5.76 -20.18
N SER A 267 12.19 -6.54 -19.62
CA SER A 267 11.37 -7.50 -20.38
C SER A 267 10.08 -6.88 -20.95
N ALA A 268 9.88 -5.57 -20.82
CA ALA A 268 8.63 -4.88 -21.17
C ALA A 268 7.39 -5.54 -20.53
N GLY A 269 7.51 -5.95 -19.25
CA GLY A 269 6.46 -6.63 -18.51
C GLY A 269 6.33 -8.13 -18.81
N GLY A 270 7.33 -8.73 -19.44
CA GLY A 270 7.32 -10.17 -19.78
C GLY A 270 7.31 -11.11 -18.57
N ILE A 271 7.73 -10.61 -17.38
CA ILE A 271 7.62 -11.32 -16.11
C ILE A 271 6.32 -10.89 -15.41
N THR A 272 5.46 -11.84 -15.12
CA THR A 272 4.17 -11.64 -14.46
C THR A 272 4.02 -12.62 -13.30
N CYS A 273 3.04 -12.39 -12.42
CA CYS A 273 2.77 -13.27 -11.27
C CYS A 273 2.61 -14.75 -11.69
N THR A 274 1.99 -14.99 -12.83
CA THR A 274 1.70 -16.35 -13.31
C THR A 274 2.91 -17.10 -13.87
N ASN A 275 4.07 -16.46 -14.02
CA ASN A 275 5.32 -17.16 -14.34
C ASN A 275 5.79 -18.03 -13.17
N CYS A 276 5.50 -17.60 -11.92
CA CYS A 276 5.89 -18.30 -10.70
C CYS A 276 4.68 -18.92 -9.98
N HIS A 277 3.53 -18.22 -9.97
CA HIS A 277 2.32 -18.64 -9.26
C HIS A 277 1.26 -19.22 -10.19
N ASP A 278 0.54 -20.23 -9.70
CA ASP A 278 -0.67 -20.74 -10.32
C ASP A 278 -1.88 -20.27 -9.50
N PRO A 279 -2.72 -19.37 -10.03
CA PRO A 279 -3.84 -18.84 -9.26
C PRO A 279 -4.94 -19.87 -8.96
N HIS A 280 -4.91 -21.01 -9.64
CA HIS A 280 -5.90 -22.07 -9.47
C HIS A 280 -5.42 -23.21 -8.56
N LYS A 281 -4.16 -23.19 -8.13
CA LYS A 281 -3.58 -24.26 -7.34
C LYS A 281 -2.45 -23.77 -6.47
N ASP A 282 -2.55 -24.01 -5.17
CA ASP A 282 -1.43 -23.78 -4.26
C ASP A 282 -0.26 -24.72 -4.59
N ALA A 283 0.93 -24.17 -4.43
CA ALA A 283 2.17 -24.91 -4.59
C ALA A 283 3.01 -24.80 -3.32
N SER A 284 3.73 -25.87 -2.97
CA SER A 284 4.71 -25.82 -1.90
C SER A 284 5.81 -24.80 -2.23
N ARG A 285 6.50 -24.28 -1.21
CA ARG A 285 7.61 -23.33 -1.40
C ARG A 285 8.66 -23.88 -2.38
N HIS A 286 8.99 -25.15 -2.29
CA HIS A 286 9.97 -25.79 -3.18
C HIS A 286 9.52 -25.71 -4.65
N VAL A 287 8.23 -25.95 -4.94
CA VAL A 287 7.69 -25.86 -6.31
C VAL A 287 7.69 -24.41 -6.80
N LEU A 288 7.36 -23.44 -5.93
CA LEU A 288 7.39 -22.02 -6.28
C LEU A 288 8.82 -21.55 -6.59
N VAL A 289 9.80 -21.94 -5.77
CA VAL A 289 11.22 -21.63 -5.99
C VAL A 289 11.68 -22.23 -7.32
N ALA A 290 11.40 -23.50 -7.58
CA ALA A 290 11.78 -24.17 -8.83
C ALA A 290 11.17 -23.48 -10.08
N ARG A 291 9.90 -23.05 -10.01
CA ARG A 291 9.25 -22.29 -11.09
C ARG A 291 9.90 -20.91 -11.29
N ALA A 292 10.19 -20.19 -10.20
CA ALA A 292 10.86 -18.89 -10.26
C ALA A 292 12.25 -19.03 -10.86
N GLU A 293 13.06 -19.99 -10.42
CA GLU A 293 14.39 -20.24 -10.97
C GLU A 293 14.34 -20.61 -12.45
N LYS A 294 13.39 -21.46 -12.86
CA LYS A 294 13.15 -21.76 -14.28
C LYS A 294 12.83 -20.48 -15.07
N THR A 295 12.06 -19.57 -14.51
CA THR A 295 11.74 -18.30 -15.15
C THR A 295 12.98 -17.42 -15.27
N CYS A 296 13.78 -17.30 -14.19
CA CYS A 296 15.05 -16.57 -14.21
C CYS A 296 16.00 -17.12 -15.27
N LEU A 297 16.19 -18.43 -15.29
CA LEU A 297 17.05 -19.12 -16.26
C LEU A 297 16.53 -19.06 -17.70
N GLY A 298 15.26 -18.70 -17.92
CA GLY A 298 14.71 -18.44 -19.26
C GLY A 298 15.41 -17.29 -19.97
N CYS A 299 15.82 -16.24 -19.21
CA CYS A 299 16.56 -15.09 -19.70
C CYS A 299 18.05 -15.14 -19.32
N HIS A 300 18.37 -15.68 -18.14
CA HIS A 300 19.71 -15.73 -17.58
C HIS A 300 20.44 -17.07 -17.88
N ARG A 301 20.24 -17.66 -19.05
CA ARG A 301 20.98 -18.85 -19.49
C ARG A 301 22.41 -18.51 -19.89
N ALA A 302 23.36 -19.35 -19.48
CA ALA A 302 24.74 -19.30 -19.93
C ALA A 302 24.87 -19.65 -21.43
N PRO A 303 25.94 -19.32 -22.11
CA PRO A 303 26.33 -17.98 -22.52
C PRO A 303 25.77 -17.69 -23.90
N VAL A 304 24.91 -16.69 -24.06
CA VAL A 304 24.86 -16.01 -25.34
C VAL A 304 26.20 -15.28 -25.45
N ALA A 305 26.88 -15.37 -26.55
CA ALA A 305 28.30 -15.05 -26.73
C ALA A 305 28.79 -13.64 -26.28
N ASN A 306 27.92 -12.80 -25.74
CA ASN A 306 28.21 -11.45 -25.25
C ASN A 306 27.72 -11.17 -23.83
N HIS A 307 27.17 -12.13 -23.08
CA HIS A 307 26.82 -11.94 -21.69
C HIS A 307 27.89 -12.58 -20.79
N ALA A 308 28.82 -11.78 -20.33
CA ALA A 308 29.70 -12.13 -19.23
C ALA A 308 28.86 -12.66 -18.06
N ALA A 309 29.37 -13.64 -17.34
CA ALA A 309 28.71 -14.38 -16.28
C ALA A 309 27.68 -13.55 -15.48
N LEU A 310 26.42 -13.85 -15.68
CA LEU A 310 25.29 -13.08 -15.14
C LEU A 310 25.19 -13.11 -13.62
N CYS A 311 25.74 -14.13 -12.98
CA CYS A 311 25.88 -14.22 -11.54
C CYS A 311 27.26 -14.77 -11.16
N PRO A 312 28.14 -14.00 -10.51
CA PRO A 312 29.47 -14.44 -10.13
C PRO A 312 29.46 -15.44 -8.97
N VAL A 313 28.35 -15.55 -8.23
CA VAL A 313 28.25 -16.40 -7.04
C VAL A 313 27.69 -17.78 -7.38
N ASN A 314 26.56 -17.85 -8.09
CA ASN A 314 25.94 -19.11 -8.50
C ASN A 314 25.16 -18.91 -9.80
N ARG A 315 25.49 -19.69 -10.82
CA ARG A 315 24.95 -19.52 -12.18
C ARG A 315 23.68 -20.31 -12.48
N ILE A 316 23.31 -21.24 -11.63
CA ILE A 316 22.29 -22.26 -11.95
C ILE A 316 21.21 -22.46 -10.90
N THR A 317 21.43 -22.08 -9.65
CA THR A 317 20.48 -22.29 -8.55
C THR A 317 20.58 -21.18 -7.48
N GLY A 318 19.62 -21.11 -6.59
CA GLY A 318 19.64 -20.20 -5.45
C GLY A 318 19.27 -18.74 -5.77
N CYS A 319 18.79 -18.47 -6.99
CA CYS A 319 18.43 -17.11 -7.44
C CYS A 319 17.42 -16.45 -6.51
N VAL A 320 16.39 -17.18 -6.13
CA VAL A 320 15.30 -16.67 -5.27
C VAL A 320 15.82 -16.29 -3.89
N GLY A 321 16.72 -17.08 -3.30
CA GLY A 321 17.27 -16.81 -1.97
C GLY A 321 18.08 -15.50 -1.90
N CYS A 322 18.69 -15.09 -3.00
CA CYS A 322 19.51 -13.89 -3.07
C CYS A 322 18.77 -12.67 -3.63
N HIS A 323 17.88 -12.86 -4.60
CA HIS A 323 17.20 -11.77 -5.30
C HIS A 323 15.77 -11.53 -4.85
N MET A 324 15.17 -12.48 -4.13
CA MET A 324 13.84 -12.40 -3.52
C MET A 324 13.87 -13.00 -2.11
N PRO A 325 14.76 -12.52 -1.22
CA PRO A 325 14.90 -13.10 0.11
C PRO A 325 13.59 -12.99 0.89
N ASN A 326 13.39 -13.89 1.84
CA ASN A 326 12.33 -13.69 2.82
C ASN A 326 12.69 -12.52 3.72
N GLN A 327 11.82 -11.56 3.78
CA GLN A 327 11.85 -10.52 4.80
C GLN A 327 11.01 -10.97 5.99
N ILE A 328 11.59 -10.86 7.17
CA ILE A 328 10.87 -11.09 8.43
C ILE A 328 10.38 -9.73 8.91
N ARG A 329 9.06 -9.58 8.99
CA ARG A 329 8.40 -8.40 9.53
C ARG A 329 7.52 -8.86 10.69
N GLY A 330 7.99 -8.59 11.91
CA GLY A 330 7.35 -9.16 13.10
C GLY A 330 7.34 -10.69 13.02
N ALA A 331 6.17 -11.29 12.97
CA ALA A 331 5.99 -12.74 12.87
C ALA A 331 5.72 -13.25 11.43
N PHE A 332 5.78 -12.36 10.43
CA PHE A 332 5.58 -12.75 9.03
C PHE A 332 6.92 -12.95 8.31
N ALA A 333 6.99 -14.00 7.52
CA ALA A 333 8.09 -14.24 6.59
C ALA A 333 7.52 -14.22 5.16
N ILE A 334 7.76 -13.16 4.44
CA ILE A 334 7.25 -12.95 3.08
C ILE A 334 8.41 -12.78 2.12
N ALA A 335 8.35 -13.46 0.96
CA ALA A 335 9.34 -13.27 -0.09
C ALA A 335 9.21 -11.86 -0.67
N GLU A 336 10.31 -11.14 -0.75
CA GLU A 336 10.35 -9.84 -1.40
C GLU A 336 10.14 -10.03 -2.90
N HIS A 337 9.18 -9.29 -3.49
CA HIS A 337 8.88 -9.33 -4.92
C HIS A 337 9.63 -8.26 -5.74
N TRP A 338 10.35 -7.39 -5.09
CA TRP A 338 11.30 -6.51 -5.76
C TRP A 338 12.60 -7.28 -6.04
N ILE A 339 12.72 -7.82 -7.24
CA ILE A 339 13.87 -8.64 -7.66
C ILE A 339 15.06 -7.72 -7.88
N ARG A 340 16.01 -7.77 -6.93
CA ARG A 340 17.21 -6.92 -6.91
C ARG A 340 18.38 -7.64 -6.23
N VAL A 341 19.55 -7.01 -6.25
CA VAL A 341 20.70 -7.43 -5.42
C VAL A 341 20.54 -6.78 -4.05
N HIS A 342 20.42 -7.61 -3.00
CA HIS A 342 20.25 -7.13 -1.64
C HIS A 342 21.59 -6.84 -0.97
N PRO A 343 21.76 -5.68 -0.27
CA PRO A 343 22.94 -5.38 0.51
C PRO A 343 23.14 -6.41 1.64
N GLY A 344 24.36 -6.89 1.83
CA GLY A 344 24.70 -7.77 2.95
C GLY A 344 24.62 -9.28 2.70
N GLN A 345 24.05 -9.74 1.59
CA GLN A 345 24.10 -11.15 1.20
C GLN A 345 25.33 -11.42 0.33
N ASN A 346 26.49 -11.70 0.95
CA ASN A 346 27.74 -12.18 0.31
C ASN A 346 28.12 -11.62 -1.08
N VAL A 347 27.69 -10.39 -1.38
CA VAL A 347 27.82 -9.76 -2.70
C VAL A 347 29.16 -9.03 -2.84
N LYS A 348 30.08 -9.15 -1.86
CA LYS A 348 31.41 -8.50 -1.93
C LYS A 348 32.19 -8.84 -3.21
N ALA A 349 31.90 -9.97 -3.84
CA ALA A 349 32.51 -10.36 -5.12
C ALA A 349 31.81 -9.77 -6.35
N ALA A 350 30.51 -9.44 -6.28
CA ALA A 350 29.74 -8.98 -7.45
C ALA A 350 29.81 -7.46 -7.67
N ALA A 351 30.00 -6.69 -6.59
CA ALA A 351 30.03 -5.24 -6.65
C ALA A 351 31.28 -4.65 -7.33
N HIS A 352 32.32 -5.46 -7.55
CA HIS A 352 33.64 -4.98 -7.99
C HIS A 352 34.04 -5.38 -9.42
N ASN A 353 33.12 -5.92 -10.25
CA ASN A 353 33.44 -6.10 -11.67
C ASN A 353 32.64 -5.10 -12.53
N PRO A 354 33.18 -3.90 -12.77
CA PRO A 354 32.53 -2.88 -13.57
C PRO A 354 32.42 -3.25 -15.06
N ALA A 355 33.14 -4.27 -15.51
CA ALA A 355 33.23 -4.62 -16.93
C ALA A 355 31.91 -5.12 -17.56
N TRP A 356 30.99 -5.68 -16.78
CA TRP A 356 29.70 -6.14 -17.33
C TRP A 356 28.67 -5.02 -17.45
N ARG A 357 28.85 -3.92 -16.72
CA ARG A 357 27.93 -2.75 -16.75
C ARG A 357 28.12 -1.88 -18.00
N SER A 358 29.24 -2.01 -18.70
CA SER A 358 29.64 -1.09 -19.77
C SER A 358 29.33 -1.54 -21.20
N THR A 359 28.87 -2.79 -21.43
CA THR A 359 28.80 -3.34 -22.79
C THR A 359 27.39 -3.39 -23.39
N ILE A 360 26.34 -3.17 -22.61
CA ILE A 360 24.95 -3.07 -23.12
C ILE A 360 24.47 -1.64 -22.89
N ALA A 361 24.17 -0.93 -23.99
CA ALA A 361 23.48 0.36 -23.87
C ALA A 361 22.19 0.14 -23.07
N PRO A 362 21.96 0.88 -22.00
CA PRO A 362 20.77 0.68 -21.19
C PRO A 362 19.54 0.97 -22.05
N LYS A 363 18.56 0.09 -22.04
CA LYS A 363 17.27 0.34 -22.70
C LYS A 363 16.51 1.47 -22.02
N HIS A 364 16.73 1.64 -20.73
CA HIS A 364 16.11 2.66 -19.89
C HIS A 364 17.15 3.56 -19.24
N LEU A 365 16.88 4.85 -19.22
CA LEU A 365 17.69 5.89 -18.60
C LEU A 365 16.87 6.64 -17.57
N TYR A 366 17.49 6.91 -16.44
CA TYR A 366 16.96 7.80 -15.42
C TYR A 366 17.65 9.15 -15.57
N LEU A 367 16.89 10.14 -16.01
CA LEU A 367 17.42 11.46 -16.35
C LEU A 367 16.69 12.56 -15.59
N ARG A 368 17.39 13.65 -15.37
CA ARG A 368 16.80 14.93 -15.01
C ARG A 368 17.39 16.03 -15.90
N MET A 369 16.62 17.09 -16.16
CA MET A 369 16.93 18.07 -17.16
C MET A 369 16.53 19.48 -16.72
N ILE A 370 17.34 20.46 -17.09
CA ILE A 370 16.99 21.88 -17.02
C ILE A 370 16.91 22.39 -18.44
N VAL A 371 15.81 23.05 -18.78
CA VAL A 371 15.56 23.64 -20.10
C VAL A 371 15.60 25.15 -19.99
N LEU A 372 16.32 25.82 -20.88
CA LEU A 372 16.57 27.25 -20.85
C LEU A 372 16.44 27.83 -22.25
N ASP A 373 16.15 29.09 -22.34
CA ASP A 373 16.03 29.88 -23.55
C ASP A 373 17.26 30.73 -23.86
N ASP A 374 18.22 30.79 -22.94
CA ASP A 374 19.44 31.57 -23.04
C ASP A 374 20.69 30.71 -22.77
N ARG A 375 21.65 30.78 -23.70
CA ARG A 375 22.91 30.01 -23.64
C ARG A 375 23.83 30.45 -22.52
N ALA A 376 23.93 31.74 -22.25
CA ALA A 376 24.81 32.27 -21.23
C ALA A 376 24.28 31.86 -19.85
N LYS A 377 22.94 31.96 -19.64
CA LYS A 377 22.27 31.46 -18.46
C LYS A 377 22.46 29.95 -18.27
N ALA A 378 22.37 29.17 -19.35
CA ALA A 378 22.61 27.72 -19.29
C ALA A 378 24.06 27.40 -18.86
N SER A 379 25.03 28.13 -19.39
CA SER A 379 26.44 27.98 -19.01
C SER A 379 26.68 28.34 -17.54
N LEU A 380 26.05 29.40 -17.05
CA LEU A 380 26.11 29.82 -15.65
C LEU A 380 25.54 28.74 -14.72
N ILE A 381 24.34 28.24 -15.02
CA ILE A 381 23.67 27.20 -14.22
C ILE A 381 24.49 25.90 -14.24
N ARG A 382 25.04 25.52 -15.39
CA ARG A 382 25.93 24.36 -15.46
C ARG A 382 27.16 24.51 -14.57
N ASN A 383 27.78 25.68 -14.54
CA ASN A 383 28.92 25.93 -13.67
C ASN A 383 28.54 25.86 -12.19
N GLN A 384 27.37 26.38 -11.81
CA GLN A 384 26.82 26.23 -10.46
C GLN A 384 26.63 24.75 -10.08
N LEU A 385 26.09 23.94 -11.00
CA LEU A 385 25.93 22.50 -10.79
C LEU A 385 27.27 21.79 -10.60
N LEU A 386 28.28 22.11 -11.41
CA LEU A 386 29.63 21.55 -11.30
C LEU A 386 30.34 21.96 -10.00
N SER A 387 29.98 23.11 -9.44
CA SER A 387 30.45 23.60 -8.15
C SER A 387 29.65 23.05 -6.96
N GLY A 388 28.78 22.03 -7.16
CA GLY A 388 28.01 21.39 -6.11
C GLY A 388 26.63 21.98 -5.85
N GLY A 389 26.15 22.89 -6.71
CA GLY A 389 24.79 23.43 -6.64
C GLY A 389 23.73 22.32 -6.80
N SER A 390 22.62 22.49 -6.12
CA SER A 390 21.51 21.53 -6.16
C SER A 390 20.83 21.56 -7.54
N PHE A 391 20.86 20.43 -8.25
CA PHE A 391 20.16 20.30 -9.54
C PHE A 391 18.65 20.56 -9.38
N PHE A 392 18.08 20.09 -8.26
CA PHE A 392 16.67 20.27 -7.93
C PHE A 392 16.28 21.75 -7.85
N GLU A 393 17.00 22.52 -7.03
CA GLU A 393 16.72 23.93 -6.84
C GLU A 393 16.96 24.76 -8.11
N LEU A 394 18.03 24.46 -8.84
CA LEU A 394 18.37 25.15 -10.07
C LEU A 394 17.35 24.84 -11.19
N ALA A 395 16.87 23.61 -11.28
CA ALA A 395 15.80 23.25 -12.22
C ALA A 395 14.51 23.99 -11.88
N ARG A 396 14.13 23.96 -10.61
CA ARG A 396 12.89 24.58 -10.13
C ARG A 396 12.86 26.09 -10.34
N SER A 397 13.99 26.75 -10.10
CA SER A 397 14.07 28.22 -10.17
C SER A 397 14.32 28.77 -11.57
N ASN A 398 14.83 27.95 -12.49
CA ASN A 398 15.34 28.44 -13.76
C ASN A 398 14.81 27.74 -15.00
N SER A 399 14.34 26.49 -14.90
CA SER A 399 13.86 25.75 -16.07
C SER A 399 12.56 26.37 -16.62
N ILE A 400 12.52 26.55 -17.93
CA ILE A 400 11.31 27.01 -18.64
C ILE A 400 10.31 25.87 -18.83
N ASP A 401 10.73 24.62 -18.71
CA ASP A 401 9.83 23.46 -18.70
C ASP A 401 9.22 23.30 -17.31
N GLN A 402 8.08 23.94 -17.09
CA GLN A 402 7.38 23.92 -15.81
C GLN A 402 6.89 22.53 -15.42
N SER A 403 6.66 21.64 -16.40
CA SER A 403 6.16 20.28 -16.16
C SER A 403 7.16 19.43 -15.37
N THR A 404 8.45 19.63 -15.60
CA THR A 404 9.54 18.94 -14.89
C THR A 404 10.23 19.81 -13.84
N ALA A 405 10.20 21.14 -13.99
CA ALA A 405 10.83 22.08 -13.06
C ALA A 405 10.34 21.86 -11.63
N VAL A 406 9.03 21.68 -11.44
CA VAL A 406 8.39 21.46 -10.12
C VAL A 406 8.98 20.25 -9.38
N ASN A 407 9.41 19.23 -10.10
CA ASN A 407 10.02 18.02 -9.53
C ASN A 407 11.55 17.96 -9.71
N GLY A 408 12.19 19.12 -9.80
CA GLY A 408 13.64 19.24 -9.92
C GLY A 408 14.20 18.75 -11.25
N GLY A 409 13.41 18.84 -12.31
CA GLY A 409 13.80 18.44 -13.67
C GLY A 409 13.73 16.92 -13.93
N TYR A 410 13.19 16.12 -13.02
CA TYR A 410 13.11 14.67 -13.17
C TYR A 410 12.18 14.27 -14.32
N LEU A 411 12.73 13.52 -15.28
CA LEU A 411 12.02 13.09 -16.48
C LEU A 411 11.37 11.70 -16.35
N GLY A 412 11.70 10.97 -15.31
CA GLY A 412 11.20 9.61 -15.11
C GLY A 412 12.12 8.53 -15.67
N ASP A 413 11.52 7.36 -15.86
CA ASP A 413 12.13 6.20 -16.50
C ASP A 413 11.89 6.31 -18.00
N LEU A 414 12.94 6.59 -18.75
CA LEU A 414 12.88 6.87 -20.18
C LEU A 414 13.45 5.71 -20.98
N GLU A 415 12.67 5.20 -21.90
CA GLU A 415 13.16 4.26 -22.90
C GLU A 415 14.12 4.96 -23.86
N ALA A 416 15.36 4.49 -23.92
CA ALA A 416 16.43 5.13 -24.68
C ALA A 416 16.10 5.36 -26.17
N SER A 417 15.30 4.45 -26.74
CA SER A 417 14.83 4.52 -28.13
C SER A 417 13.78 5.61 -28.38
N LYS A 418 13.16 6.16 -27.33
CA LYS A 418 12.13 7.19 -27.39
C LYS A 418 12.62 8.60 -27.05
N LEU A 419 13.91 8.72 -26.76
CA LEU A 419 14.51 10.01 -26.45
C LEU A 419 14.61 10.89 -27.72
N ASP A 420 14.47 12.21 -27.53
CA ASP A 420 14.69 13.19 -28.60
C ASP A 420 16.11 13.06 -29.15
N PRO A 421 16.27 12.90 -30.48
CA PRO A 421 17.57 12.73 -31.13
C PRO A 421 18.55 13.88 -30.87
N GLY A 422 18.05 15.10 -30.64
CA GLY A 422 18.87 16.30 -30.46
C GLY A 422 19.78 16.22 -29.22
N TRP A 423 19.35 15.53 -28.15
CA TRP A 423 20.16 15.43 -26.94
C TRP A 423 20.39 13.99 -26.44
N SER A 424 19.68 13.01 -27.00
CA SER A 424 19.75 11.61 -26.56
C SER A 424 21.15 11.00 -26.69
N ALA A 425 21.85 11.29 -27.77
CA ALA A 425 23.21 10.81 -28.01
C ALA A 425 24.19 11.28 -26.93
N ALA A 426 24.00 12.48 -26.40
CA ALA A 426 24.79 13.00 -25.29
C ALA A 426 24.40 12.33 -23.97
N ALA A 427 23.10 12.19 -23.69
CA ALA A 427 22.59 11.54 -22.47
C ALA A 427 23.04 10.08 -22.33
N LEU A 428 23.09 9.35 -23.45
CA LEU A 428 23.55 7.95 -23.48
C LEU A 428 25.03 7.79 -23.12
N LYS A 429 25.85 8.80 -23.37
CA LYS A 429 27.30 8.79 -23.07
C LYS A 429 27.61 9.13 -21.60
N LEU A 430 26.68 9.80 -20.89
CA LEU A 430 26.89 10.18 -19.50
C LEU A 430 27.03 8.96 -18.60
N GLN A 431 27.93 9.03 -17.63
CA GLN A 431 27.97 8.09 -16.53
C GLN A 431 26.95 8.48 -15.45
N PRO A 432 26.48 7.54 -14.61
CA PRO A 432 25.63 7.86 -13.48
C PRO A 432 26.23 8.99 -12.60
N GLY A 433 25.44 10.03 -12.35
CA GLY A 433 25.85 11.24 -11.63
C GLY A 433 26.42 12.34 -12.51
N GLU A 434 26.85 12.03 -13.74
CA GLU A 434 27.47 12.99 -14.64
C GLU A 434 26.46 13.95 -15.26
N ILE A 435 26.89 15.20 -15.44
CA ILE A 435 26.13 16.30 -16.01
C ILE A 435 26.65 16.60 -17.43
N SER A 436 25.75 16.75 -18.38
CA SER A 436 26.09 17.05 -19.78
C SER A 436 26.79 18.42 -19.94
N HIS A 437 27.42 18.62 -21.07
CA HIS A 437 27.62 19.96 -21.58
C HIS A 437 26.26 20.63 -21.83
N VAL A 438 26.26 21.95 -22.06
CA VAL A 438 25.06 22.64 -22.55
C VAL A 438 24.76 22.10 -23.94
N LEU A 439 23.62 21.45 -24.09
CA LEU A 439 23.12 20.89 -25.33
C LEU A 439 22.17 21.90 -25.96
N GLU A 440 22.15 21.96 -27.29
CA GLU A 440 21.29 22.88 -28.06
C GLU A 440 20.40 22.07 -29.02
N ALA A 441 19.10 22.28 -28.93
CA ALA A 441 18.12 21.69 -29.84
C ALA A 441 16.84 22.54 -29.83
N ASN A 442 16.24 22.75 -31.02
CA ASN A 442 14.96 23.45 -31.20
C ASN A 442 14.95 24.84 -30.51
N ASP A 443 16.00 25.63 -30.72
CA ASP A 443 16.21 26.98 -30.15
C ASP A 443 16.16 27.03 -28.62
N LYS A 444 16.47 25.90 -27.95
CA LYS A 444 16.55 25.79 -26.51
C LYS A 444 17.86 25.16 -26.05
N TYR A 445 18.21 25.40 -24.82
CA TYR A 445 19.43 24.89 -24.20
C TYR A 445 19.08 23.94 -23.08
N PHE A 446 19.75 22.77 -23.05
CA PHE A 446 19.45 21.69 -22.14
C PHE A 446 20.69 21.34 -21.31
N ILE A 447 20.49 21.15 -20.02
CA ILE A 447 21.48 20.54 -19.12
C ILE A 447 20.87 19.26 -18.61
N VAL A 448 21.47 18.12 -18.94
CA VAL A 448 20.98 16.80 -18.60
C VAL A 448 21.92 16.17 -17.58
N GLN A 449 21.36 15.52 -16.57
CA GLN A 449 22.11 14.68 -15.66
C GLN A 449 21.59 13.25 -15.71
N ARG A 450 22.51 12.30 -15.81
CA ARG A 450 22.18 10.89 -15.68
C ARG A 450 22.17 10.51 -14.20
N MET A 451 21.06 9.94 -13.74
CA MET A 451 20.91 9.45 -12.38
C MET A 451 21.47 8.02 -12.24
N SER A 452 21.89 7.64 -11.04
CA SER A 452 22.25 6.26 -10.71
C SER A 452 21.03 5.34 -10.94
N ARG A 453 21.26 4.07 -11.27
CA ARG A 453 20.18 3.06 -11.34
C ARG A 453 19.54 2.82 -9.98
N ASN A 454 20.31 2.94 -8.92
CA ASN A 454 19.89 2.70 -7.53
C ASN A 454 19.54 3.99 -6.81
N PHE A 455 19.25 5.07 -7.55
CA PHE A 455 19.00 6.38 -6.94
C PHE A 455 17.83 6.38 -5.94
N ARG A 456 16.85 5.49 -6.15
CA ARG A 456 15.69 5.37 -5.24
C ARG A 456 16.09 4.73 -3.92
N GLU A 457 16.86 3.64 -3.98
CA GLU A 457 17.40 2.94 -2.81
C GLU A 457 18.36 3.84 -2.03
N ASP A 458 19.22 4.58 -2.74
CA ASP A 458 20.14 5.52 -2.13
C ASP A 458 19.38 6.64 -1.39
N ALA A 459 18.33 7.19 -2.02
CA ALA A 459 17.46 8.19 -1.41
C ALA A 459 16.66 7.63 -0.21
N GLN A 460 16.14 6.41 -0.33
CA GLN A 460 15.43 5.75 0.76
C GLN A 460 16.34 5.50 1.97
N ALA A 461 17.56 5.04 1.76
CA ALA A 461 18.52 4.83 2.85
C ALA A 461 18.81 6.13 3.62
N LEU A 462 18.91 7.26 2.92
CA LEU A 462 19.07 8.58 3.55
C LEU A 462 17.83 9.00 4.34
N PHE A 463 16.66 8.72 3.81
CA PHE A 463 15.40 8.97 4.51
C PHE A 463 15.28 8.12 5.79
N ASP A 464 15.61 6.83 5.73
CA ASP A 464 15.56 5.94 6.89
C ASP A 464 16.54 6.40 7.99
N LYS A 465 17.74 6.86 7.59
CA LYS A 465 18.69 7.50 8.50
C LYS A 465 18.12 8.80 9.10
N ALA A 466 17.41 9.60 8.32
CA ALA A 466 16.73 10.80 8.81
C ALA A 466 15.69 10.48 9.88
N MET A 467 14.90 9.43 9.69
CA MET A 467 13.90 8.99 10.65
C MET A 467 14.52 8.49 11.95
N GLU A 468 15.66 7.79 11.87
CA GLU A 468 16.40 7.36 13.05
C GLU A 468 16.98 8.56 13.84
N LEU A 469 17.53 9.55 13.15
CA LEU A 469 17.99 10.79 13.78
C LEU A 469 16.87 11.56 14.47
N ARG A 470 15.67 11.57 13.87
CA ARG A 470 14.49 12.17 14.49
C ARG A 470 14.10 11.47 15.80
N LYS A 471 14.08 10.14 15.82
CA LYS A 471 13.83 9.36 17.05
C LYS A 471 14.83 9.70 18.16
N GLN A 472 16.07 10.04 17.79
CA GLN A 472 17.13 10.48 18.72
C GLN A 472 17.00 11.97 19.13
N GLY A 473 15.98 12.70 18.66
CA GLY A 473 15.80 14.13 18.93
C GLY A 473 16.72 15.06 18.12
N LYS A 474 17.46 14.52 17.15
CA LYS A 474 18.41 15.28 16.31
C LYS A 474 17.72 15.90 15.09
N GLN A 475 16.81 16.85 15.35
CA GLN A 475 15.93 17.40 14.34
C GLN A 475 16.65 18.00 13.14
N GLN A 476 17.69 18.81 13.35
CA GLN A 476 18.40 19.47 12.25
C GLN A 476 19.19 18.49 11.39
N GLU A 477 19.81 17.47 12.01
CA GLU A 477 20.51 16.42 11.27
C GLU A 477 19.52 15.58 10.43
N SER A 478 18.34 15.31 10.97
CA SER A 478 17.26 14.63 10.25
C SER A 478 16.82 15.42 9.01
N ILE A 479 16.56 16.73 9.16
CA ILE A 479 16.20 17.61 8.04
C ILE A 479 17.30 17.56 6.96
N ASN A 480 18.57 17.64 7.35
CA ASN A 480 19.67 17.60 6.40
C ASN A 480 19.70 16.27 5.60
N GLN A 481 19.47 15.13 6.26
CA GLN A 481 19.41 13.84 5.55
C GLN A 481 18.21 13.74 4.60
N MET A 482 17.06 14.31 4.96
CA MET A 482 15.88 14.37 4.07
C MET A 482 16.16 15.24 2.84
N LEU A 483 16.85 16.37 3.01
CA LEU A 483 17.25 17.23 1.89
C LEU A 483 18.23 16.50 0.96
N GLU A 484 19.21 15.76 1.51
CA GLU A 484 20.12 14.94 0.69
C GLU A 484 19.35 13.84 -0.07
N ALA A 485 18.38 13.18 0.57
CA ALA A 485 17.51 12.21 -0.11
C ALA A 485 16.76 12.84 -1.28
N LEU A 486 16.19 14.04 -1.10
CA LEU A 486 15.47 14.77 -2.16
C LEU A 486 16.40 15.29 -3.26
N LYS A 487 17.66 15.58 -2.99
CA LYS A 487 18.66 15.87 -4.04
C LYS A 487 18.87 14.68 -4.97
N ILE A 488 18.84 13.45 -4.43
CA ILE A 488 18.95 12.22 -5.20
C ILE A 488 17.63 11.88 -5.89
N TYR A 489 16.54 11.84 -5.13
CA TYR A 489 15.21 11.52 -5.64
C TYR A 489 14.15 12.56 -5.21
N PRO A 490 13.93 13.60 -6.04
CA PRO A 490 13.03 14.71 -5.71
C PRO A 490 11.57 14.33 -5.51
N ARG A 491 11.18 13.16 -6.00
CA ARG A 491 9.82 12.63 -5.88
C ARG A 491 9.63 11.68 -4.70
N LEU A 492 10.56 11.63 -3.75
CA LEU A 492 10.40 10.82 -2.55
C LEU A 492 9.32 11.44 -1.65
N LEU A 493 8.07 11.01 -1.82
CA LEU A 493 6.89 11.57 -1.13
C LEU A 493 7.09 11.61 0.38
N ARG A 494 7.59 10.52 0.98
CA ARG A 494 7.82 10.45 2.42
C ARG A 494 8.78 11.55 2.91
N ALA A 495 9.83 11.81 2.15
CA ALA A 495 10.76 12.89 2.48
C ALA A 495 10.11 14.26 2.32
N LEU A 496 9.30 14.48 1.28
CA LEU A 496 8.57 15.72 1.08
C LEU A 496 7.57 15.98 2.22
N THR A 497 6.75 15.00 2.55
CA THR A 497 5.71 15.14 3.61
C THR A 497 6.34 15.32 4.99
N TRP A 498 7.35 14.53 5.33
CA TRP A 498 8.04 14.65 6.61
C TRP A 498 8.87 15.92 6.73
N LEU A 499 9.52 16.35 5.65
CA LEU A 499 10.26 17.62 5.63
C LEU A 499 9.30 18.81 5.79
N GLY A 500 8.16 18.77 5.09
CA GLY A 500 7.12 19.78 5.25
C GLY A 500 6.60 19.87 6.68
N ALA A 501 6.28 18.73 7.30
CA ALA A 501 5.88 18.65 8.70
C ALA A 501 6.97 19.19 9.65
N ALA A 502 8.24 18.79 9.44
CA ALA A 502 9.37 19.23 10.27
C ALA A 502 9.58 20.75 10.23
N TYR A 503 9.42 21.38 9.07
CA TYR A 503 9.47 22.85 8.97
C TYR A 503 8.25 23.52 9.62
N GLY A 504 7.07 22.92 9.54
CA GLY A 504 5.87 23.41 10.25
C GLY A 504 6.06 23.38 11.77
N GLU A 505 6.50 22.23 12.31
CA GLU A 505 6.84 22.04 13.72
C GLU A 505 7.96 23.02 14.19
N GLY A 506 8.91 23.30 13.32
CA GLY A 506 10.00 24.26 13.56
C GLY A 506 9.60 25.74 13.42
N GLY A 507 8.30 26.05 13.28
CA GLY A 507 7.79 27.43 13.21
C GLY A 507 8.01 28.13 11.86
N ASN A 508 8.24 27.36 10.79
CA ASN A 508 8.38 27.91 9.44
C ASN A 508 7.27 27.42 8.48
N PRO A 509 6.01 27.86 8.69
CA PRO A 509 4.87 27.39 7.90
C PRO A 509 4.94 27.79 6.42
N THR A 510 5.68 28.84 6.06
CA THR A 510 5.85 29.25 4.67
C THR A 510 6.67 28.21 3.87
N VAL A 511 7.79 27.76 4.43
CA VAL A 511 8.62 26.70 3.81
C VAL A 511 7.85 25.38 3.80
N SER A 512 7.18 25.05 4.91
CA SER A 512 6.30 23.89 5.03
C SER A 512 5.27 23.85 3.89
N ALA A 513 4.49 24.91 3.73
CA ALA A 513 3.48 25.01 2.67
C ALA A 513 4.09 24.87 1.27
N GLY A 514 5.26 25.48 1.02
CA GLY A 514 5.95 25.38 -0.26
C GLY A 514 6.33 23.93 -0.61
N ILE A 515 6.89 23.18 0.34
CA ILE A 515 7.27 21.77 0.16
C ILE A 515 6.03 20.88 -0.02
N LEU A 516 5.00 21.09 0.80
CA LEU A 516 3.77 20.29 0.77
C LEU A 516 2.93 20.57 -0.48
N THR A 517 2.97 21.79 -1.02
CA THR A 517 2.38 22.08 -2.34
C THR A 517 3.07 21.26 -3.44
N ILE A 518 4.38 21.09 -3.38
CA ILE A 518 5.08 20.18 -4.32
C ILE A 518 4.60 18.75 -4.12
N ALA A 519 4.48 18.30 -2.87
CA ALA A 519 4.00 16.94 -2.57
C ALA A 519 2.61 16.69 -3.15
N THR A 520 1.65 17.61 -2.94
CA THR A 520 0.28 17.47 -3.46
C THR A 520 0.19 17.60 -4.98
N GLN A 521 1.04 18.39 -5.62
CA GLN A 521 1.11 18.46 -7.09
C GLN A 521 1.66 17.16 -7.70
N LEU A 522 2.68 16.56 -7.08
CA LEU A 522 3.26 15.28 -7.53
C LEU A 522 2.36 14.08 -7.21
N TYR A 523 1.63 14.16 -6.10
CA TYR A 523 0.81 13.09 -5.53
C TYR A 523 -0.57 13.61 -5.12
N PRO A 524 -1.42 13.98 -6.08
CA PRO A 524 -2.71 14.62 -5.80
C PRO A 524 -3.75 13.70 -5.13
N GLN A 525 -3.39 12.45 -4.87
CA GLN A 525 -4.22 11.48 -4.15
C GLN A 525 -3.59 11.03 -2.83
N ASP A 526 -2.59 11.75 -2.33
CA ASP A 526 -2.01 11.46 -1.00
C ASP A 526 -2.70 12.30 0.08
N ALA A 527 -3.52 11.64 0.90
CA ALA A 527 -4.28 12.29 1.96
C ALA A 527 -3.36 12.96 3.01
N GLY A 528 -2.22 12.33 3.33
CA GLY A 528 -1.26 12.87 4.30
C GLY A 528 -0.60 14.17 3.83
N ALA A 529 -0.28 14.28 2.54
CA ALA A 529 0.27 15.51 1.98
C ALA A 529 -0.74 16.65 2.03
N HIS A 530 -2.01 16.41 1.66
CA HIS A 530 -3.09 17.39 1.75
C HIS A 530 -3.36 17.80 3.20
N PHE A 531 -3.39 16.85 4.14
CA PHE A 531 -3.57 17.12 5.56
C PHE A 531 -2.48 18.04 6.12
N ASN A 532 -1.21 17.72 5.85
CA ASN A 532 -0.10 18.55 6.31
C ASN A 532 -0.11 19.94 5.65
N LEU A 533 -0.53 20.03 4.38
CA LEU A 533 -0.68 21.31 3.68
C LEU A 533 -1.78 22.16 4.31
N ALA A 534 -2.91 21.54 4.70
CA ALA A 534 -3.97 22.21 5.43
C ALA A 534 -3.45 22.83 6.75
N ILE A 535 -2.69 22.06 7.52
CA ILE A 535 -2.06 22.56 8.77
C ILE A 535 -1.14 23.77 8.48
N ALA A 536 -0.32 23.68 7.43
CA ALA A 536 0.58 24.77 7.06
C ALA A 536 -0.21 26.03 6.62
N TYR A 537 -1.31 25.87 5.89
CA TYR A 537 -2.19 26.97 5.48
C TYR A 537 -2.92 27.57 6.68
N GLY A 538 -3.38 26.77 7.64
CA GLY A 538 -3.98 27.26 8.89
C GLY A 538 -3.00 28.14 9.68
N ALA A 539 -1.75 27.71 9.82
CA ALA A 539 -0.70 28.51 10.46
C ALA A 539 -0.41 29.83 9.72
N LEU A 540 -0.61 29.87 8.40
CA LEU A 540 -0.49 31.05 7.55
C LEU A 540 -1.80 31.86 7.46
N LYS A 541 -2.89 31.41 8.10
CA LYS A 541 -4.24 31.99 8.02
C LYS A 541 -4.75 32.13 6.57
N LYS A 542 -4.48 31.13 5.73
CA LYS A 542 -4.97 31.09 4.35
C LYS A 542 -6.33 30.43 4.26
N ASP A 543 -7.20 30.93 3.39
CA ASP A 543 -8.55 30.40 3.19
C ASP A 543 -8.57 28.98 2.59
N ASP A 544 -7.49 28.58 1.90
CA ASP A 544 -7.34 27.25 1.30
C ASP A 544 -7.23 26.12 2.35
N GLU A 545 -7.02 26.45 3.64
CA GLU A 545 -6.93 25.47 4.73
C GLU A 545 -8.07 24.46 4.72
N LEU A 546 -9.31 24.96 4.69
CA LEU A 546 -10.50 24.09 4.76
C LEU A 546 -10.67 23.24 3.51
N ALA A 547 -10.26 23.75 2.35
CA ALA A 547 -10.29 23.02 1.08
C ALA A 547 -9.34 21.83 1.09
N GLU A 548 -8.16 21.99 1.69
CA GLU A 548 -7.17 20.91 1.81
C GLU A 548 -7.60 19.85 2.83
N TYR A 549 -8.23 20.22 3.97
CA TYR A 549 -8.86 19.23 4.86
C TYR A 549 -9.98 18.47 4.18
N LYS A 550 -10.85 19.16 3.42
CA LYS A 550 -11.88 18.52 2.64
C LYS A 550 -11.28 17.52 1.65
N ARG A 551 -10.22 17.93 0.93
CA ARG A 551 -9.53 17.06 -0.01
C ARG A 551 -8.95 15.82 0.68
N THR A 552 -8.40 15.96 1.88
CA THR A 552 -7.92 14.84 2.70
C THR A 552 -9.02 13.81 2.93
N ILE A 553 -10.19 14.25 3.37
CA ILE A 553 -11.35 13.38 3.66
C ILE A 553 -11.93 12.75 2.38
N ASP A 554 -11.98 13.51 1.28
CA ASP A 554 -12.43 12.99 -0.02
C ASP A 554 -11.52 11.85 -0.53
N ILE A 555 -10.21 11.91 -0.24
CA ILE A 555 -9.23 10.89 -0.61
C ILE A 555 -9.26 9.71 0.37
N ASP A 556 -9.21 10.01 1.66
CA ASP A 556 -9.24 9.03 2.74
C ASP A 556 -10.30 9.41 3.78
N PRO A 557 -11.52 8.88 3.65
CA PRO A 557 -12.60 9.14 4.60
C PRO A 557 -12.31 8.67 6.03
N ASP A 558 -11.30 7.82 6.24
CA ASP A 558 -10.90 7.33 7.56
C ASP A 558 -9.82 8.19 8.24
N TYR A 559 -9.42 9.28 7.61
CA TYR A 559 -8.39 10.16 8.13
C TYR A 559 -8.92 11.01 9.29
N VAL A 560 -9.11 10.40 10.45
CA VAL A 560 -9.70 11.02 11.66
C VAL A 560 -9.04 12.36 12.04
N PRO A 561 -7.70 12.54 11.97
CA PRO A 561 -7.09 13.83 12.26
C PRO A 561 -7.62 14.99 11.41
N ALA A 562 -8.09 14.73 10.17
CA ALA A 562 -8.65 15.78 9.34
C ALA A 562 -10.00 16.27 9.86
N TYR A 563 -10.86 15.40 10.36
CA TYR A 563 -12.12 15.77 11.00
C TYR A 563 -11.89 16.62 12.27
N LEU A 564 -10.89 16.22 13.09
CA LEU A 564 -10.53 16.95 14.30
C LEU A 564 -10.01 18.34 13.99
N ASN A 565 -9.03 18.44 13.09
CA ASN A 565 -8.38 19.72 12.79
C ASN A 565 -9.31 20.65 12.00
N TRP A 566 -10.06 20.13 11.04
CA TRP A 566 -11.05 20.93 10.30
C TRP A 566 -12.16 21.42 11.23
N GLY A 567 -12.72 20.52 12.07
CA GLY A 567 -13.71 20.91 13.07
C GLY A 567 -13.18 21.94 14.05
N GLY A 568 -11.91 21.81 14.48
CA GLY A 568 -11.22 22.81 15.32
C GLY A 568 -11.05 24.16 14.63
N ALA A 569 -10.71 24.16 13.34
CA ALA A 569 -10.62 25.39 12.55
C ALA A 569 -11.98 26.09 12.39
N LEU A 570 -13.06 25.33 12.17
CA LEU A 570 -14.43 25.86 12.14
C LEU A 570 -14.86 26.40 13.51
N TYR A 571 -14.56 25.64 14.57
CA TYR A 571 -14.84 26.07 15.95
C TYR A 571 -14.15 27.39 16.28
N ALA A 572 -12.87 27.54 15.94
CA ALA A 572 -12.10 28.75 16.16
C ALA A 572 -12.65 29.97 15.38
N LYS A 573 -13.35 29.72 14.26
CA LYS A 573 -14.05 30.75 13.47
C LYS A 573 -15.47 31.04 13.98
N GLY A 574 -15.92 30.38 15.06
CA GLY A 574 -17.28 30.52 15.61
C GLY A 574 -18.35 29.76 14.81
N GLN A 575 -17.97 28.92 13.85
CA GLN A 575 -18.86 28.12 13.01
C GLN A 575 -19.19 26.80 13.73
N TYR A 576 -19.85 26.91 14.89
CA TYR A 576 -20.04 25.77 15.79
C TYR A 576 -20.93 24.68 15.19
N GLU A 577 -21.97 25.05 14.42
CA GLU A 577 -22.88 24.04 13.84
C GLU A 577 -22.20 23.18 12.79
N GLU A 578 -21.37 23.81 11.93
CA GLU A 578 -20.55 23.10 10.93
C GLU A 578 -19.51 22.20 11.61
N ALA A 579 -18.88 22.68 12.70
CA ALA A 579 -17.95 21.89 13.49
C ALA A 579 -18.64 20.65 14.10
N ILE A 580 -19.85 20.81 14.68
CA ILE A 580 -20.67 19.73 15.23
C ILE A 580 -20.95 18.67 14.16
N GLN A 581 -21.40 19.10 12.97
CA GLN A 581 -21.70 18.19 11.86
C GLN A 581 -20.45 17.40 11.46
N LEU A 582 -19.30 18.06 11.39
CA LEU A 582 -18.05 17.44 10.99
C LEU A 582 -17.52 16.45 12.05
N TYR A 583 -17.59 16.81 13.34
CA TYR A 583 -17.24 15.88 14.43
C TYR A 583 -18.16 14.64 14.44
N ARG A 584 -19.47 14.82 14.20
CA ARG A 584 -20.39 13.71 14.05
C ARG A 584 -20.04 12.80 12.84
N GLN A 585 -19.59 13.38 11.73
CA GLN A 585 -19.08 12.60 10.61
C GLN A 585 -17.83 11.80 11.01
N GLY A 586 -16.88 12.43 11.72
CA GLY A 586 -15.69 11.77 12.24
C GLY A 586 -16.03 10.63 13.24
N ILE A 587 -17.02 10.83 14.10
CA ILE A 587 -17.52 9.80 15.03
C ILE A 587 -18.17 8.64 14.25
N ASN A 588 -18.89 8.91 13.17
CA ASN A 588 -19.43 7.85 12.31
C ASN A 588 -18.32 7.01 11.65
N VAL A 589 -17.17 7.62 11.40
CA VAL A 589 -15.98 6.94 10.89
C VAL A 589 -15.29 6.15 11.99
N ASN A 590 -15.00 6.80 13.12
CA ASN A 590 -14.36 6.18 14.28
C ASN A 590 -15.07 6.53 15.60
N PRO A 591 -16.06 5.75 16.01
CA PRO A 591 -16.88 6.02 17.20
C PRO A 591 -16.17 5.75 18.54
N LEU A 592 -14.97 5.19 18.52
CA LEU A 592 -14.15 5.01 19.72
C LEU A 592 -13.01 6.05 19.82
N ASN A 593 -13.11 7.15 19.09
CA ASN A 593 -12.14 8.24 19.20
C ASN A 593 -12.59 9.25 20.27
N ALA A 594 -11.98 9.17 21.44
CA ALA A 594 -12.30 10.04 22.58
C ALA A 594 -12.18 11.54 22.24
N SER A 595 -11.19 11.94 21.44
CA SER A 595 -10.98 13.33 21.06
C SER A 595 -12.11 13.90 20.21
N LEU A 596 -12.75 13.09 19.34
CA LEU A 596 -13.91 13.51 18.56
C LEU A 596 -15.12 13.76 19.45
N HIS A 597 -15.41 12.86 20.39
CA HIS A 597 -16.50 13.02 21.36
C HIS A 597 -16.26 14.24 22.27
N TYR A 598 -15.02 14.42 22.74
CA TYR A 598 -14.63 15.60 23.51
C TYR A 598 -14.84 16.90 22.73
N SER A 599 -14.34 16.97 21.48
CA SER A 599 -14.48 18.14 20.63
C SER A 599 -15.93 18.43 20.27
N LEU A 600 -16.74 17.38 20.04
CA LEU A 600 -18.17 17.50 19.82
C LEU A 600 -18.88 18.06 21.06
N SER A 601 -18.58 17.54 22.26
CA SER A 601 -19.11 18.07 23.52
C SER A 601 -18.83 19.57 23.67
N THR A 602 -17.57 19.98 23.47
CA THR A 602 -17.17 21.37 23.56
C THR A 602 -17.92 22.28 22.56
N ALA A 603 -18.15 21.79 21.33
CA ALA A 603 -18.89 22.55 20.32
C ALA A 603 -20.39 22.63 20.64
N LEU A 604 -20.98 21.56 21.20
CA LEU A 604 -22.38 21.53 21.66
C LEU A 604 -22.63 22.50 22.82
N GLU A 605 -21.68 22.63 23.76
CA GLU A 605 -21.75 23.61 24.85
C GLU A 605 -21.87 25.03 24.32
N GLN A 606 -21.10 25.41 23.28
CA GLN A 606 -21.22 26.74 22.66
C GLN A 606 -22.58 26.99 22.01
N GLN A 607 -23.31 25.94 21.66
CA GLN A 607 -24.67 26.02 21.14
C GLN A 607 -25.76 25.87 22.21
N ASN A 608 -25.39 25.88 23.50
CA ASN A 608 -26.29 25.64 24.64
C ASN A 608 -27.03 24.30 24.61
N LYS A 609 -26.50 23.29 23.91
CA LYS A 609 -27.04 21.92 23.84
C LYS A 609 -26.46 21.08 24.98
N MET A 610 -26.66 21.52 26.23
CA MET A 610 -25.96 21.02 27.42
C MET A 610 -26.17 19.52 27.67
N GLN A 611 -27.37 18.96 27.40
CA GLN A 611 -27.62 17.54 27.61
C GLN A 611 -26.78 16.68 26.67
N GLU A 612 -26.82 17.00 25.37
CA GLU A 612 -26.02 16.29 24.35
C GLU A 612 -24.50 16.43 24.64
N ALA A 613 -24.07 17.63 25.08
CA ALA A 613 -22.68 17.88 25.44
C ALA A 613 -22.21 16.99 26.59
N ASN A 614 -23.03 16.86 27.65
CA ASN A 614 -22.72 16.01 28.79
C ASN A 614 -22.66 14.52 28.40
N ASP A 615 -23.57 14.07 27.52
CA ASP A 615 -23.60 12.68 27.05
C ASP A 615 -22.32 12.35 26.23
N GLU A 616 -21.92 13.26 25.34
CA GLU A 616 -20.69 13.11 24.53
C GLU A 616 -19.42 13.20 25.41
N MET A 617 -19.38 14.08 26.40
CA MET A 617 -18.28 14.16 27.37
C MET A 617 -18.16 12.87 28.19
N ALA A 618 -19.28 12.31 28.65
CA ALA A 618 -19.27 11.03 29.36
C ALA A 618 -18.73 9.89 28.50
N LEU A 619 -19.06 9.86 27.21
CA LEU A 619 -18.50 8.90 26.26
C LEU A 619 -17.00 9.12 26.06
N ALA A 620 -16.56 10.37 25.87
CA ALA A 620 -15.15 10.70 25.73
C ALA A 620 -14.31 10.18 26.91
N LEU A 621 -14.76 10.47 28.13
CA LEU A 621 -14.11 10.04 29.37
C LEU A 621 -14.18 8.52 29.59
N LYS A 622 -15.23 7.86 29.13
CA LYS A 622 -15.36 6.39 29.17
C LYS A 622 -14.34 5.73 28.24
N ILE A 623 -14.11 6.31 27.05
CA ILE A 623 -13.14 5.81 26.08
C ILE A 623 -11.70 6.12 26.52
N ASP A 624 -11.43 7.37 26.93
CA ASP A 624 -10.13 7.78 27.46
C ASP A 624 -10.34 8.70 28.69
N PRO A 625 -10.06 8.20 29.91
CA PRO A 625 -10.19 8.99 31.14
C PRO A 625 -9.28 10.24 31.21
N ASN A 626 -8.29 10.33 30.31
CA ASN A 626 -7.34 11.45 30.23
C ASN A 626 -7.62 12.42 29.09
N VAL A 627 -8.68 12.21 28.31
CA VAL A 627 -9.03 13.10 27.21
C VAL A 627 -9.20 14.56 27.71
N GLY A 628 -8.65 15.51 26.97
CA GLY A 628 -8.71 16.94 27.32
C GLY A 628 -7.76 17.39 28.43
N LYS A 629 -6.89 16.52 28.95
CA LYS A 629 -5.88 16.87 29.98
C LYS A 629 -4.49 17.24 29.42
N HIS A 630 -4.37 17.36 28.08
CA HIS A 630 -3.10 17.67 27.39
C HIS A 630 -3.12 19.05 26.74
#